data_7b65b40d8a77964663f35ed50970c35a
#
_entry.id   7b65b40d8a77964663f35ed50970c35a
#
_cell.length_a   1.000
_cell.length_b   1.000
_cell.length_c   1.000
_cell.angle_alpha   90.00
_cell.angle_beta   90.00
_cell.angle_gamma   90.00
#
_symmetry.space_group_name_H-M   'P 1'
#
loop_
_entity.id
_entity.type
_entity.pdbx_description
1 polymer ?
#
loop_
_entity_poly.entity_id
_entity_poly.type
_entity_poly.pdbx_seq_one_letter_code
_entity_poly.pdbx_strand_id
1 'polypeptide(L)'
;CSSDLDPSLAWGFYGHRLALYRRTVPHRGFALLREIAAGLPGGAFVFTSNVDGQFQKAGFAEARIMEVHGSIHHLQCQRGCRAAVWSAGDFEPRLDEKACRLLGEPPRCPHCGGIARPNILMFGDWAWIPARTEAQETALVAWLGRMRRPVVIELGAGESVPTVRRFAESLGGRLVRINPQSEPSLPAGAVHLRCSAL
;
A
#
# COMPACT_ATOMS: atom_id res chain seq x y z
N CYS A 1 -13.84 -4.08 13.97
CA CYS A 1 -13.93 -3.40 12.67
C CYS A 1 -15.40 -3.37 12.23
N SER A 2 -15.88 -2.26 11.67
CA SER A 2 -17.29 -2.09 11.26
C SER A 2 -17.77 -3.08 10.17
N SER A 3 -16.85 -3.78 9.51
CA SER A 3 -17.17 -4.83 8.54
C SER A 3 -17.95 -6.01 9.13
N ASP A 4 -17.89 -6.21 10.44
CA ASP A 4 -18.59 -7.33 11.10
C ASP A 4 -20.06 -6.99 11.38
N LEU A 5 -20.41 -5.71 11.39
CA LEU A 5 -21.75 -5.23 11.75
C LEU A 5 -22.66 -5.02 10.53
N ASP A 6 -22.14 -4.49 9.42
CA ASP A 6 -22.90 -4.27 8.18
C ASP A 6 -21.96 -4.37 6.94
N PRO A 7 -21.91 -5.52 6.29
CA PRO A 7 -21.09 -5.72 5.11
C PRO A 7 -21.41 -4.75 3.95
N SER A 8 -22.67 -4.32 3.80
CA SER A 8 -23.07 -3.37 2.76
C SER A 8 -22.47 -1.99 3.01
N LEU A 9 -22.42 -1.54 4.26
CA LEU A 9 -21.80 -0.27 4.66
C LEU A 9 -20.27 -0.34 4.51
N ALA A 10 -19.66 -1.43 4.98
CA ALA A 10 -18.22 -1.64 4.83
C ALA A 10 -17.79 -1.63 3.36
N TRP A 11 -18.52 -2.34 2.51
CA TRP A 11 -18.26 -2.36 1.07
C TRP A 11 -18.71 -1.07 0.36
N GLY A 12 -19.63 -0.31 0.93
CA GLY A 12 -19.89 1.06 0.50
C GLY A 12 -18.64 1.93 0.54
N PHE A 13 -17.96 1.90 1.68
CA PHE A 13 -16.69 2.62 1.88
C PHE A 13 -15.54 2.05 1.03
N TYR A 14 -15.25 0.75 1.14
CA TYR A 14 -14.13 0.14 0.42
C TYR A 14 -14.36 0.09 -1.09
N GLY A 15 -15.59 -0.17 -1.52
CA GLY A 15 -15.95 -0.17 -2.94
C GLY A 15 -15.77 1.20 -3.57
N HIS A 16 -16.17 2.29 -2.87
CA HIS A 16 -15.90 3.64 -3.32
C HIS A 16 -14.39 3.91 -3.48
N ARG A 17 -13.59 3.51 -2.49
CA ARG A 17 -12.13 3.64 -2.56
C ARG A 17 -11.53 2.82 -3.70
N LEU A 18 -11.96 1.59 -3.88
CA LEU A 18 -11.51 0.72 -4.98
C LEU A 18 -11.80 1.34 -6.35
N ALA A 19 -13.04 1.79 -6.56
CA ALA A 19 -13.43 2.47 -7.80
C ALA A 19 -12.65 3.77 -8.01
N LEU A 20 -12.47 4.58 -6.96
CA LEU A 20 -11.69 5.82 -7.01
C LEU A 20 -10.24 5.53 -7.42
N TYR A 21 -9.56 4.60 -6.77
CA TYR A 21 -8.14 4.30 -7.05
C TYR A 21 -7.95 3.69 -8.44
N ARG A 22 -8.92 2.89 -8.91
CA ARG A 22 -8.91 2.36 -10.28
C ARG A 22 -8.99 3.46 -11.34
N ARG A 23 -9.81 4.51 -11.14
CA ARG A 23 -9.94 5.62 -12.10
C ARG A 23 -8.86 6.71 -11.94
N THR A 24 -8.21 6.80 -10.77
CA THR A 24 -7.17 7.80 -10.52
C THR A 24 -5.94 7.54 -11.39
N VAL A 25 -5.46 8.57 -12.07
CA VAL A 25 -4.21 8.51 -12.84
C VAL A 25 -3.04 8.89 -11.94
N PRO A 26 -1.96 8.09 -11.88
CA PRO A 26 -0.76 8.47 -11.14
C PRO A 26 -0.20 9.81 -11.61
N HIS A 27 0.15 10.68 -10.68
CA HIS A 27 0.69 12.00 -11.01
C HIS A 27 2.14 11.91 -11.50
N ARG A 28 2.67 13.01 -12.06
CA ARG A 28 4.01 13.07 -12.66
C ARG A 28 5.16 12.60 -11.73
N GLY A 29 5.00 12.75 -10.41
CA GLY A 29 6.01 12.32 -9.43
C GLY A 29 6.37 10.83 -9.56
N PHE A 30 5.40 9.96 -9.87
CA PHE A 30 5.67 8.53 -10.11
C PHE A 30 6.55 8.32 -11.34
N ALA A 31 6.34 9.08 -12.42
CA ALA A 31 7.17 9.00 -13.62
C ALA A 31 8.61 9.44 -13.33
N LEU A 32 8.79 10.55 -12.59
CA LEU A 32 10.11 11.03 -12.17
C LEU A 32 10.86 10.00 -11.31
N LEU A 33 10.19 9.35 -10.38
CA LEU A 33 10.80 8.28 -9.58
C LEU A 33 11.23 7.09 -10.44
N ARG A 34 10.46 6.74 -11.47
CA ARG A 34 10.85 5.69 -12.43
C ARG A 34 12.07 6.09 -13.28
N GLU A 35 12.11 7.33 -13.73
CA GLU A 35 13.25 7.87 -14.48
C GLU A 35 14.53 7.82 -13.62
N ILE A 36 14.46 8.25 -12.36
CA ILE A 36 15.56 8.13 -11.40
C ILE A 36 15.99 6.68 -11.23
N ALA A 37 15.01 5.78 -11.02
CA ALA A 37 15.27 4.35 -10.82
C ALA A 37 15.94 3.70 -12.03
N ALA A 38 15.57 4.08 -13.25
CA ALA A 38 16.14 3.56 -14.49
C ALA A 38 17.62 3.93 -14.66
N GLY A 39 18.07 5.05 -14.08
CA GLY A 39 19.46 5.48 -14.09
C GLY A 39 20.34 4.79 -13.03
N LEU A 40 19.79 3.96 -12.16
CA LEU A 40 20.50 3.31 -11.06
C LEU A 40 20.81 1.83 -11.36
N PRO A 41 22.04 1.35 -11.11
CA PRO A 41 22.41 -0.04 -11.41
C PRO A 41 21.54 -1.10 -10.73
N GLY A 42 21.03 -0.81 -9.51
CA GLY A 42 20.14 -1.68 -8.75
C GLY A 42 18.65 -1.45 -9.03
N GLY A 43 18.30 -0.43 -9.80
CA GLY A 43 16.94 0.06 -9.93
C GLY A 43 16.40 0.63 -8.62
N ALA A 44 15.09 0.54 -8.43
CA ALA A 44 14.45 0.91 -7.18
C ALA A 44 13.62 -0.25 -6.61
N PHE A 45 13.33 -0.16 -5.32
CA PHE A 45 12.32 -0.94 -4.63
C PHE A 45 11.42 0.02 -3.86
N VAL A 46 10.12 -0.16 -3.97
CA VAL A 46 9.11 0.66 -3.29
C VAL A 46 8.71 0.00 -1.98
N PHE A 47 8.75 0.76 -0.90
CA PHE A 47 8.14 0.41 0.38
C PHE A 47 7.04 1.42 0.67
N THR A 48 5.79 0.99 0.72
CA THR A 48 4.65 1.89 0.87
C THR A 48 3.64 1.40 1.89
N SER A 49 3.09 2.34 2.66
CA SER A 49 1.91 2.10 3.51
C SER A 49 0.59 2.39 2.79
N ASN A 50 0.64 2.92 1.56
CA ASN A 50 -0.55 3.11 0.74
C ASN A 50 -1.07 1.75 0.24
N VAL A 51 -2.40 1.66 0.13
CA VAL A 51 -3.11 0.44 -0.30
C VAL A 51 -3.74 0.60 -1.68
N ASP A 52 -3.41 1.67 -2.38
CA ASP A 52 -4.11 2.20 -3.56
C ASP A 52 -3.65 1.63 -4.91
N GLY A 53 -2.53 0.90 -4.93
CA GLY A 53 -1.97 0.31 -6.15
C GLY A 53 -1.42 1.32 -7.16
N GLN A 54 -1.18 2.58 -6.78
CA GLN A 54 -0.74 3.61 -7.72
C GLN A 54 0.68 3.37 -8.26
N PHE A 55 1.57 2.73 -7.50
CA PHE A 55 2.89 2.36 -7.99
C PHE A 55 2.82 1.32 -9.11
N GLN A 56 1.99 0.28 -8.96
CA GLN A 56 1.74 -0.71 -10.00
C GLN A 56 1.16 -0.04 -11.25
N LYS A 57 0.16 0.82 -11.05
CA LYS A 57 -0.49 1.56 -12.14
C LYS A 57 0.47 2.53 -12.85
N ALA A 58 1.44 3.09 -12.13
CA ALA A 58 2.50 3.91 -12.69
C ALA A 58 3.58 3.10 -13.45
N GLY A 59 3.50 1.77 -13.43
CA GLY A 59 4.40 0.88 -14.15
C GLY A 59 5.67 0.48 -13.39
N PHE A 60 5.68 0.56 -12.06
CA PHE A 60 6.70 -0.12 -11.26
C PHE A 60 6.45 -1.63 -11.30
N ALA A 61 7.53 -2.41 -11.37
CA ALA A 61 7.43 -3.87 -11.38
C ALA A 61 6.85 -4.38 -10.04
N GLU A 62 5.83 -5.21 -10.08
CA GLU A 62 5.15 -5.72 -8.88
C GLU A 62 6.12 -6.43 -7.93
N ALA A 63 7.09 -7.17 -8.45
CA ALA A 63 8.16 -7.83 -7.69
C ALA A 63 9.13 -6.84 -7.00
N ARG A 64 8.95 -5.53 -7.16
CA ARG A 64 9.74 -4.43 -6.58
C ARG A 64 8.88 -3.47 -5.74
N ILE A 65 7.74 -3.95 -5.26
CA ILE A 65 6.83 -3.17 -4.43
C ILE A 65 6.48 -3.99 -3.19
N MET A 66 6.64 -3.38 -2.01
CA MET A 66 6.12 -3.89 -0.75
C MET A 66 5.02 -2.96 -0.25
N GLU A 67 3.82 -3.47 -0.16
CA GLU A 67 2.63 -2.81 0.39
C GLU A 67 2.45 -3.28 1.84
N VAL A 68 3.08 -2.58 2.79
CA VAL A 68 3.21 -3.02 4.19
C VAL A 68 1.88 -3.12 4.93
N HIS A 69 0.85 -2.42 4.46
CA HIS A 69 -0.51 -2.51 4.99
C HIS A 69 -1.46 -3.27 4.05
N GLY A 70 -0.93 -4.06 3.13
CA GLY A 70 -1.73 -4.80 2.14
C GLY A 70 -2.22 -3.93 0.99
N SER A 71 -3.29 -4.36 0.32
CA SER A 71 -3.79 -3.71 -0.90
C SER A 71 -5.31 -3.83 -1.01
N ILE A 72 -5.96 -2.74 -1.45
CA ILE A 72 -7.40 -2.74 -1.76
C ILE A 72 -7.73 -3.57 -3.01
N HIS A 73 -6.73 -3.80 -3.88
CA HIS A 73 -6.87 -4.59 -5.10
C HIS A 73 -6.79 -6.10 -4.86
N HIS A 74 -6.66 -6.52 -3.60
CA HIS A 74 -6.65 -7.92 -3.19
C HIS A 74 -7.70 -8.17 -2.11
N LEU A 75 -8.22 -9.39 -2.10
CA LEU A 75 -9.26 -9.84 -1.18
C LEU A 75 -8.73 -10.97 -0.31
N GLN A 76 -9.32 -11.09 0.87
CA GLN A 76 -9.18 -12.22 1.78
C GLN A 76 -10.55 -12.64 2.32
N CYS A 77 -10.66 -13.87 2.81
CA CYS A 77 -11.86 -14.30 3.53
C CYS A 77 -12.00 -13.53 4.85
N GLN A 78 -13.18 -12.95 5.10
CA GLN A 78 -13.44 -12.24 6.36
C GLN A 78 -13.28 -13.15 7.59
N ARG A 79 -13.65 -14.43 7.48
CA ARG A 79 -13.53 -15.43 8.54
C ARG A 79 -12.16 -16.14 8.58
N GLY A 80 -11.24 -15.80 7.69
CA GLY A 80 -9.92 -16.44 7.64
C GLY A 80 -9.98 -17.95 7.38
N CYS A 81 -10.93 -18.44 6.58
CA CYS A 81 -11.09 -19.88 6.33
C CYS A 81 -9.85 -20.55 5.73
N ARG A 82 -9.01 -19.81 5.07
CA ARG A 82 -7.67 -20.19 4.55
C ARG A 82 -6.75 -18.99 4.55
N ALA A 83 -5.45 -19.22 4.65
CA ALA A 83 -4.41 -18.20 4.49
C ALA A 83 -4.21 -17.85 3.00
N ALA A 84 -5.30 -17.44 2.32
CA ALA A 84 -5.30 -17.14 0.90
C ALA A 84 -5.72 -15.70 0.64
N VAL A 85 -4.98 -15.05 -0.26
CA VAL A 85 -5.23 -13.71 -0.79
C VAL A 85 -5.40 -13.84 -2.30
N TRP A 86 -6.42 -13.18 -2.89
CA TRP A 86 -6.70 -13.23 -4.31
C TRP A 86 -7.05 -11.86 -4.87
N SER A 87 -7.03 -11.73 -6.20
CA SER A 87 -7.32 -10.46 -6.88
C SER A 87 -8.76 -10.00 -6.68
N ALA A 88 -8.96 -8.70 -6.52
CA ALA A 88 -10.26 -8.05 -6.59
C ALA A 88 -10.66 -7.66 -8.03
N GLY A 89 -9.88 -8.06 -9.04
CA GLY A 89 -10.04 -7.61 -10.43
C GLY A 89 -11.44 -7.78 -11.00
N ASP A 90 -12.09 -8.91 -10.71
CA ASP A 90 -13.43 -9.24 -11.22
C ASP A 90 -14.57 -8.58 -10.43
N PHE A 91 -14.27 -7.86 -9.35
CA PHE A 91 -15.28 -7.20 -8.55
C PHE A 91 -15.45 -5.74 -8.94
N GLU A 92 -16.59 -5.40 -9.51
CA GLU A 92 -17.00 -4.01 -9.84
C GLU A 92 -18.07 -3.54 -8.86
N PRO A 93 -17.73 -2.68 -7.87
CA PRO A 93 -18.67 -2.22 -6.87
C PRO A 93 -19.70 -1.26 -7.47
N ARG A 94 -20.98 -1.56 -7.33
CA ARG A 94 -22.08 -0.63 -7.58
C ARG A 94 -22.48 0.01 -6.26
N LEU A 95 -22.53 1.33 -6.20
CA LEU A 95 -22.63 2.06 -4.95
C LEU A 95 -23.79 3.06 -4.94
N ASP A 96 -24.47 3.15 -3.83
CA ASP A 96 -25.19 4.33 -3.43
C ASP A 96 -24.22 5.26 -2.69
N GLU A 97 -23.72 6.27 -3.39
CA GLU A 97 -22.74 7.20 -2.84
C GLU A 97 -23.34 8.08 -1.71
N LYS A 98 -24.64 8.36 -1.76
CA LYS A 98 -25.31 9.19 -0.73
C LYS A 98 -25.47 8.41 0.58
N ALA A 99 -25.86 7.16 0.48
CA ALA A 99 -26.01 6.27 1.64
C ALA A 99 -24.72 5.60 2.07
N CYS A 100 -23.63 5.74 1.30
CA CYS A 100 -22.37 5.02 1.48
C CYS A 100 -22.59 3.49 1.57
N ARG A 101 -23.39 2.93 0.65
CA ARG A 101 -23.76 1.50 0.66
C ARG A 101 -23.44 0.83 -0.66
N LEU A 102 -23.04 -0.44 -0.56
CA LEU A 102 -22.97 -1.32 -1.72
C LEU A 102 -24.39 -1.68 -2.19
N LEU A 103 -24.61 -1.53 -3.49
CA LEU A 103 -25.81 -2.01 -4.18
C LEU A 103 -25.52 -3.42 -4.73
N GLY A 104 -26.23 -4.43 -4.20
CA GLY A 104 -26.03 -5.83 -4.55
C GLY A 104 -25.17 -6.60 -3.56
N GLU A 105 -24.62 -7.72 -4.02
CA GLU A 105 -23.91 -8.66 -3.17
C GLU A 105 -22.43 -8.25 -2.96
N PRO A 106 -21.90 -8.36 -1.74
CA PRO A 106 -20.47 -8.23 -1.50
C PRO A 106 -19.72 -9.41 -2.13
N PRO A 107 -18.43 -9.23 -2.47
CA PRO A 107 -17.63 -10.32 -3.02
C PRO A 107 -17.56 -11.50 -2.05
N ARG A 108 -17.52 -12.70 -2.62
CA ARG A 108 -17.54 -13.95 -1.87
C ARG A 108 -16.19 -14.65 -1.89
N CYS A 109 -15.88 -15.31 -0.79
CA CYS A 109 -14.71 -16.17 -0.70
C CYS A 109 -14.88 -17.40 -1.63
N PRO A 110 -13.93 -17.66 -2.56
CA PRO A 110 -14.04 -18.78 -3.49
C PRO A 110 -13.95 -20.14 -2.81
N HIS A 111 -13.49 -20.21 -1.55
CA HIS A 111 -13.33 -21.46 -0.82
C HIS A 111 -14.53 -21.84 0.05
N CYS A 112 -15.14 -20.86 0.74
CA CYS A 112 -16.20 -21.15 1.70
C CYS A 112 -17.52 -20.43 1.40
N GLY A 113 -17.61 -19.64 0.34
CA GLY A 113 -18.79 -18.85 -0.01
C GLY A 113 -19.09 -17.68 0.94
N GLY A 114 -18.34 -17.55 2.04
CA GLY A 114 -18.50 -16.45 2.99
C GLY A 114 -18.09 -15.11 2.40
N ILE A 115 -18.38 -14.02 3.11
CA ILE A 115 -18.02 -12.67 2.66
C ILE A 115 -16.49 -12.53 2.57
N ALA A 116 -16.02 -11.88 1.49
CA ALA A 116 -14.66 -11.44 1.36
C ALA A 116 -14.54 -9.97 1.79
N ARG A 117 -13.36 -9.59 2.25
CA ARG A 117 -12.98 -8.19 2.54
C ARG A 117 -11.67 -7.83 1.83
N PRO A 118 -11.35 -6.52 1.66
CA PRO A 118 -10.04 -6.13 1.16
C PRO A 118 -8.92 -6.67 2.06
N ASN A 119 -7.84 -7.11 1.46
CA ASN A 119 -6.63 -7.53 2.19
C ASN A 119 -5.83 -6.29 2.63
N ILE A 120 -6.41 -5.53 3.56
CA ILE A 120 -5.84 -4.33 4.17
C ILE A 120 -5.69 -4.57 5.66
N LEU A 121 -4.49 -4.31 6.20
CA LEU A 121 -4.21 -4.34 7.63
C LEU A 121 -4.86 -3.12 8.31
N MET A 122 -5.73 -3.37 9.28
CA MET A 122 -6.38 -2.36 10.10
C MET A 122 -5.89 -2.41 11.54
N PHE A 123 -6.12 -1.35 12.31
CA PHE A 123 -5.77 -1.35 13.74
C PHE A 123 -6.48 -2.47 14.50
N GLY A 124 -5.71 -3.27 15.25
CA GLY A 124 -6.24 -4.41 15.99
C GLY A 124 -6.78 -5.57 15.14
N ASP A 125 -6.33 -5.68 13.90
CA ASP A 125 -6.82 -6.68 12.94
C ASP A 125 -6.06 -8.00 13.06
N TRP A 126 -6.50 -8.86 13.94
CA TRP A 126 -5.92 -10.19 14.14
C TRP A 126 -6.30 -11.20 13.05
N ALA A 127 -7.29 -10.87 12.20
CA ALA A 127 -7.75 -11.73 11.12
C ALA A 127 -7.11 -11.37 9.76
N TRP A 128 -6.20 -10.40 9.73
CA TRP A 128 -5.48 -10.07 8.50
C TRP A 128 -4.57 -11.21 8.06
N ILE A 129 -4.55 -11.49 6.76
CA ILE A 129 -3.74 -12.53 6.15
C ILE A 129 -2.49 -11.88 5.54
N PRO A 130 -1.29 -12.04 6.13
CA PRO A 130 -0.09 -11.33 5.72
C PRO A 130 0.65 -11.98 4.54
N ALA A 131 0.23 -13.15 4.07
CA ALA A 131 1.00 -13.99 3.13
C ALA A 131 1.56 -13.25 1.90
N ARG A 132 0.76 -12.31 1.31
CA ARG A 132 1.21 -11.51 0.16
C ARG A 132 2.30 -10.51 0.58
N THR A 133 2.12 -9.83 1.69
CA THR A 133 3.08 -8.84 2.23
C THR A 133 4.38 -9.52 2.68
N GLU A 134 4.32 -10.69 3.30
CA GLU A 134 5.49 -11.49 3.68
C GLU A 134 6.33 -11.92 2.46
N ALA A 135 5.67 -12.31 1.37
CA ALA A 135 6.35 -12.61 0.12
C ALA A 135 7.05 -11.37 -0.47
N GLN A 136 6.41 -10.19 -0.38
CA GLN A 136 6.98 -8.91 -0.80
C GLN A 136 8.15 -8.49 0.10
N GLU A 137 8.05 -8.69 1.40
CA GLU A 137 9.13 -8.46 2.36
C GLU A 137 10.36 -9.31 2.04
N THR A 138 10.15 -10.61 1.79
CA THR A 138 11.22 -11.52 1.37
C THR A 138 11.95 -11.01 0.13
N ALA A 139 11.21 -10.53 -0.87
CA ALA A 139 11.78 -9.95 -2.08
C ALA A 139 12.56 -8.65 -1.80
N LEU A 140 12.05 -7.79 -0.90
CA LEU A 140 12.72 -6.56 -0.47
C LEU A 140 14.04 -6.86 0.24
N VAL A 141 14.03 -7.78 1.20
CA VAL A 141 15.23 -8.19 1.95
C VAL A 141 16.29 -8.76 1.00
N ALA A 142 15.90 -9.64 0.08
CA ALA A 142 16.79 -10.20 -0.92
C ALA A 142 17.37 -9.13 -1.86
N TRP A 143 16.61 -8.10 -2.19
CA TRP A 143 17.09 -6.97 -3.00
C TRP A 143 18.05 -6.09 -2.20
N LEU A 144 17.71 -5.72 -0.97
CA LEU A 144 18.57 -4.90 -0.08
C LEU A 144 19.92 -5.58 0.19
N GLY A 145 19.95 -6.90 0.36
CA GLY A 145 21.19 -7.67 0.56
C GLY A 145 22.20 -7.56 -0.57
N ARG A 146 21.76 -7.12 -1.77
CA ARG A 146 22.63 -6.87 -2.92
C ARG A 146 23.05 -5.40 -3.07
N MET A 147 22.48 -4.50 -2.27
CA MET A 147 22.74 -3.06 -2.35
C MET A 147 23.89 -2.66 -1.44
N ARG A 148 24.91 -2.02 -1.99
CA ARG A 148 26.06 -1.54 -1.20
C ARG A 148 25.83 -0.16 -0.58
N ARG A 149 25.09 0.70 -1.25
CA ARG A 149 24.89 2.10 -0.88
C ARG A 149 23.47 2.55 -1.26
N PRO A 150 22.45 2.11 -0.54
CA PRO A 150 21.08 2.51 -0.84
C PRO A 150 20.91 4.02 -0.60
N VAL A 151 20.12 4.65 -1.46
CA VAL A 151 19.56 5.98 -1.24
C VAL A 151 18.07 5.82 -0.99
N VAL A 152 17.59 6.42 0.08
CA VAL A 152 16.17 6.39 0.45
C VAL A 152 15.54 7.72 0.08
N ILE A 153 14.48 7.69 -0.71
CA ILE A 153 13.64 8.87 -0.99
C ILE A 153 12.31 8.63 -0.26
N GLU A 154 12.08 9.37 0.79
CA GLU A 154 10.86 9.30 1.59
C GLU A 154 9.91 10.44 1.20
N LEU A 155 8.67 10.09 0.89
CA LEU A 155 7.66 11.00 0.36
C LEU A 155 6.41 10.98 1.25
N GLY A 156 6.12 12.10 1.92
CA GLY A 156 4.87 12.31 2.66
C GLY A 156 4.61 11.34 3.80
N ALA A 157 5.64 10.69 4.36
CA ALA A 157 5.44 9.73 5.44
C ALA A 157 4.93 10.41 6.71
N GLY A 158 3.81 9.89 7.25
CA GLY A 158 3.16 10.41 8.44
C GLY A 158 3.92 10.07 9.73
N GLU A 159 3.63 10.85 10.79
CA GLU A 159 4.19 10.65 12.14
C GLU A 159 3.32 9.75 13.02
N SER A 160 2.00 9.82 12.87
CA SER A 160 1.05 9.07 13.70
C SER A 160 1.15 7.55 13.50
N VAL A 161 1.48 7.10 12.29
CA VAL A 161 1.78 5.71 11.96
C VAL A 161 3.15 5.66 11.27
N PRO A 162 4.24 5.66 12.04
CA PRO A 162 5.59 5.94 11.54
C PRO A 162 6.26 4.74 10.86
N THR A 163 5.51 3.79 10.34
CA THR A 163 6.04 2.55 9.74
C THR A 163 7.03 2.85 8.61
N VAL A 164 6.67 3.74 7.67
CA VAL A 164 7.56 4.13 6.56
C VAL A 164 8.78 4.88 7.06
N ARG A 165 8.61 5.82 7.99
CA ARG A 165 9.72 6.58 8.59
C ARG A 165 10.74 5.69 9.27
N ARG A 166 10.27 4.82 10.17
CA ARG A 166 11.14 3.90 10.92
C ARG A 166 11.90 2.98 9.98
N PHE A 167 11.23 2.49 8.95
CA PHE A 167 11.88 1.67 7.93
C PHE A 167 12.95 2.48 7.17
N ALA A 168 12.62 3.68 6.69
CA ALA A 168 13.56 4.55 5.98
C ALA A 168 14.82 4.86 6.82
N GLU A 169 14.65 5.16 8.09
CA GLU A 169 15.72 5.46 9.05
C GLU A 169 16.57 4.23 9.39
N SER A 170 15.95 3.03 9.47
CA SER A 170 16.65 1.78 9.78
C SER A 170 17.64 1.32 8.73
N LEU A 171 17.50 1.79 7.49
CA LEU A 171 18.37 1.38 6.39
C LEU A 171 19.79 1.99 6.46
N GLY A 172 20.03 2.98 7.31
CA GLY A 172 21.35 3.59 7.53
C GLY A 172 21.99 4.22 6.30
N GLY A 173 21.24 4.39 5.20
CA GLY A 173 21.67 4.98 3.94
C GLY A 173 21.52 6.50 3.90
N ARG A 174 21.76 7.09 2.73
CA ARG A 174 21.43 8.50 2.49
C ARG A 174 19.91 8.64 2.39
N LEU A 175 19.33 9.39 3.32
CA LEU A 175 17.89 9.68 3.37
C LEU A 175 17.62 11.07 2.78
N VAL A 176 16.73 11.15 1.79
CA VAL A 176 16.10 12.37 1.30
C VAL A 176 14.63 12.32 1.69
N ARG A 177 14.24 13.16 2.62
CA ARG A 177 12.84 13.27 3.10
C ARG A 177 12.17 14.46 2.42
N ILE A 178 11.04 14.20 1.77
CA ILE A 178 10.21 15.24 1.13
C ILE A 178 8.89 15.30 1.89
N ASN A 179 8.71 16.35 2.70
CA ASN A 179 7.54 16.54 3.54
C ASN A 179 7.36 18.02 3.86
N PRO A 180 6.15 18.61 3.75
CA PRO A 180 5.92 20.02 4.06
C PRO A 180 6.05 20.34 5.55
N GLN A 181 5.89 19.35 6.43
CA GLN A 181 6.00 19.53 7.88
C GLN A 181 7.46 19.67 8.30
N SER A 182 7.71 20.49 9.32
CA SER A 182 9.05 20.62 9.90
C SER A 182 9.33 19.43 10.82
N GLU A 183 10.58 18.96 10.80
CA GLU A 183 11.06 17.87 11.63
C GLU A 183 11.98 18.41 12.72
N PRO A 184 11.75 18.09 14.00
CA PRO A 184 12.61 18.53 15.08
C PRO A 184 14.00 17.88 15.05
N SER A 185 14.12 16.69 14.48
CA SER A 185 15.39 15.98 14.33
C SER A 185 15.39 15.10 13.08
N LEU A 186 16.52 15.04 12.42
CA LEU A 186 16.78 14.17 11.27
C LEU A 186 17.98 13.28 11.58
N PRO A 187 18.03 12.05 11.02
CA PRO A 187 19.25 11.25 11.06
C PRO A 187 20.45 12.00 10.49
N ALA A 188 21.63 11.74 11.03
CA ALA A 188 22.86 12.40 10.55
C ALA A 188 23.06 12.14 9.05
N GLY A 189 23.31 13.19 8.30
CA GLY A 189 23.50 13.14 6.84
C GLY A 189 22.21 13.05 6.01
N ALA A 190 21.04 13.09 6.63
CA ALA A 190 19.78 13.19 5.92
C ALA A 190 19.54 14.60 5.35
N VAL A 191 18.84 14.65 4.22
CA VAL A 191 18.40 15.90 3.59
C VAL A 191 16.88 16.00 3.72
N HIS A 192 16.38 17.12 4.22
CA HIS A 192 14.95 17.40 4.28
C HIS A 192 14.57 18.49 3.27
N LEU A 193 13.70 18.18 2.37
CA LEU A 193 13.08 19.13 1.45
C LEU A 193 11.67 19.45 1.96
N ARG A 194 11.51 20.67 2.50
CA ARG A 194 10.23 21.14 3.08
C ARG A 194 9.29 21.62 1.98
N CYS A 195 8.75 20.67 1.24
CA CYS A 195 7.80 20.94 0.16
C CYS A 195 6.81 19.79 0.02
N SER A 196 5.74 20.03 -0.75
CA SER A 196 4.87 18.96 -1.20
C SER A 196 5.63 18.00 -2.13
N ALA A 197 5.20 16.74 -2.16
CA ALA A 197 5.68 15.75 -3.12
C ALA A 197 5.01 15.90 -4.51
N LEU A 198 4.17 16.92 -4.67
CA LEU A 198 3.45 17.31 -5.89
C LEU A 198 3.97 18.63 -6.42
#